data_e9f62e6d704d6369d13b4f8b7d9007bb
#
_entry.id   e9f62e6d704d6369d13b4f8b7d9007bb
#
_cell.length_a   1.000
_cell.length_b   1.000
_cell.length_c   1.000
_cell.angle_alpha   90.00
_cell.angle_beta   90.00
_cell.angle_gamma   90.00
#
_symmetry.space_group_name_H-M   'P 1'
#
loop_
_entity.id
_entity.type
_entity.pdbx_description
1 polymer ?
#
loop_
_entity_poly.entity_id
_entity_poly.type
_entity_poly.pdbx_seq_one_letter_code
_entity_poly.pdbx_strand_id
1 'polypeptide(L)'
;VLLEQELENIIPRSEYNVCKGVLKNVSGYLGNFKIVVNNYSELNPHGRGSTSFGLQKKEVNSECDIIIDLRGSNSLFQNEKKKDGYFRIDPNDKIGLEEVFKESINLKGEFEKPVYINFDETKCAHSRASRKGCTRCLDLCPANAIISKGDYVSIDPFICAGCGNCSSVCPSGAANYDDPPLDFILERIKNLSTTFKKYENKILPRLLFIDDVFGKELVSLIARYG
;
A
#
# COMPACT_ATOMS: atom_id res chain seq x y z
N VAL A 1 21.21 4.20 5.88
CA VAL A 1 20.64 5.56 5.84
C VAL A 1 21.06 6.23 4.54
N LEU A 2 20.11 6.71 3.74
CA LEU A 2 20.39 7.46 2.49
C LEU A 2 20.22 8.97 2.76
N LEU A 3 21.23 9.75 2.40
CA LEU A 3 21.25 11.20 2.51
C LEU A 3 21.13 11.83 1.12
N GLU A 4 20.15 12.70 0.91
CA GLU A 4 20.03 13.50 -0.32
C GLU A 4 20.78 14.85 -0.19
N GLN A 5 21.06 15.28 1.04
CA GLN A 5 21.80 16.53 1.34
C GLN A 5 23.05 16.24 2.17
N GLU A 6 23.99 17.15 2.13
CA GLU A 6 25.17 17.08 3.02
C GLU A 6 24.77 17.45 4.44
N LEU A 7 25.06 16.55 5.38
CA LEU A 7 24.93 16.81 6.80
C LEU A 7 26.30 17.07 7.39
N GLU A 8 26.42 18.17 8.10
CA GLU A 8 27.56 18.41 8.97
C GLU A 8 27.48 17.46 10.18
N ASN A 9 28.57 16.85 10.60
CA ASN A 9 28.65 16.01 11.80
C ASN A 9 27.91 14.65 11.75
N ILE A 10 28.06 13.90 10.66
CA ILE A 10 27.63 12.50 10.64
C ILE A 10 28.60 11.67 11.49
N ILE A 11 28.09 11.00 12.52
CA ILE A 11 28.85 10.05 13.32
C ILE A 11 28.73 8.68 12.66
N PRO A 12 29.80 8.14 12.04
CA PRO A 12 29.77 6.79 11.49
C PRO A 12 29.63 5.77 12.61
N ARG A 13 28.70 4.83 12.45
CA ARG A 13 28.56 3.68 13.36
C ARG A 13 28.64 2.39 12.56
N SER A 14 29.17 1.34 13.17
CA SER A 14 29.25 0.02 12.56
C SER A 14 27.89 -0.68 12.38
N GLU A 15 26.87 -0.18 13.06
CA GLU A 15 25.53 -0.78 13.09
C GLU A 15 24.70 -0.46 11.86
N TYR A 16 25.04 0.58 11.10
CA TYR A 16 24.31 0.98 9.91
C TYR A 16 25.19 1.68 8.87
N ASN A 17 24.90 1.47 7.63
CA ASN A 17 25.58 2.12 6.51
C ASN A 17 24.97 3.49 6.23
N VAL A 18 25.82 4.48 6.02
CA VAL A 18 25.42 5.81 5.57
C VAL A 18 25.86 6.00 4.13
N CYS A 19 24.91 6.39 3.28
CA CYS A 19 25.15 6.60 1.87
C CYS A 19 24.62 7.97 1.46
N LYS A 20 25.23 8.58 0.45
CA LYS A 20 24.77 9.79 -0.19
C LYS A 20 24.31 9.47 -1.61
N GLY A 21 23.23 10.10 -2.06
CA GLY A 21 22.71 9.92 -3.41
C GLY A 21 21.35 10.54 -3.59
N VAL A 22 20.89 10.61 -4.83
CA VAL A 22 19.58 11.14 -5.19
C VAL A 22 18.64 9.99 -5.51
N LEU A 23 17.52 9.93 -4.81
CA LEU A 23 16.50 8.92 -5.03
C LEU A 23 15.85 9.13 -6.40
N LYS A 24 15.96 8.14 -7.29
CA LYS A 24 15.39 8.14 -8.64
C LYS A 24 14.03 7.47 -8.71
N ASN A 25 13.91 6.30 -8.11
CA ASN A 25 12.68 5.51 -8.15
C ASN A 25 12.58 4.60 -6.94
N VAL A 26 11.36 4.36 -6.49
CA VAL A 26 11.03 3.39 -5.45
C VAL A 26 9.81 2.60 -5.87
N SER A 27 9.86 1.29 -5.68
CA SER A 27 8.76 0.36 -5.99
C SER A 27 8.76 -0.81 -4.99
N GLY A 28 7.78 -1.69 -5.09
CA GLY A 28 7.72 -2.88 -4.24
C GLY A 28 6.73 -2.77 -3.09
N TYR A 29 6.94 -3.54 -2.04
CA TYR A 29 6.05 -3.73 -0.90
C TYR A 29 6.86 -4.09 0.36
N LEU A 30 6.21 -4.15 1.52
CA LEU A 30 6.81 -4.56 2.80
C LEU A 30 7.60 -5.86 2.64
N GLY A 31 8.87 -5.84 3.03
CA GLY A 31 9.82 -6.96 2.87
C GLY A 31 10.47 -7.04 1.50
N ASN A 32 10.09 -6.20 0.52
CA ASN A 32 10.70 -6.20 -0.82
C ASN A 32 10.54 -4.85 -1.52
N PHE A 33 10.97 -3.78 -0.89
CA PHE A 33 11.10 -2.49 -1.56
C PHE A 33 12.37 -2.46 -2.40
N LYS A 34 12.24 -1.93 -3.62
CA LYS A 34 13.34 -1.73 -4.56
C LYS A 34 13.59 -0.24 -4.74
N ILE A 35 14.82 0.17 -4.52
CA ILE A 35 15.24 1.55 -4.53
C ILE A 35 16.30 1.74 -5.60
N VAL A 36 16.12 2.74 -6.45
CA VAL A 36 17.13 3.15 -7.45
C VAL A 36 17.69 4.50 -7.04
N VAL A 37 18.98 4.56 -6.82
CA VAL A 37 19.70 5.75 -6.35
C VAL A 37 20.73 6.18 -7.39
N ASN A 38 20.66 7.45 -7.77
CA ASN A 38 21.65 8.08 -8.63
C ASN A 38 22.74 8.75 -7.79
N ASN A 39 23.94 8.87 -8.37
CA ASN A 39 25.07 9.52 -7.75
C ASN A 39 25.42 8.96 -6.36
N TYR A 40 25.28 7.64 -6.25
CA TYR A 40 25.47 6.91 -5.01
C TYR A 40 26.94 6.90 -4.57
N SER A 41 27.19 7.19 -3.30
CA SER A 41 28.49 7.02 -2.64
C SER A 41 28.31 6.61 -1.18
N GLU A 42 29.22 5.79 -0.70
CA GLU A 42 29.20 5.30 0.68
C GLU A 42 30.09 6.15 1.56
N LEU A 43 29.69 6.35 2.82
CA LEU A 43 30.49 7.04 3.81
C LEU A 43 31.74 6.21 4.13
N ASN A 44 32.92 6.85 4.06
CA ASN A 44 34.17 6.21 4.46
C ASN A 44 34.23 6.05 5.99
N PRO A 45 34.40 4.85 6.52
CA PRO A 45 34.38 4.60 7.98
C PRO A 45 35.59 5.14 8.72
N HIS A 46 36.64 5.57 8.05
CA HIS A 46 37.97 5.83 8.61
C HIS A 46 38.41 7.29 8.64
N GLY A 47 37.48 8.24 8.54
CA GLY A 47 37.82 9.68 8.57
C GLY A 47 38.06 10.19 9.99
N ARG A 48 39.32 10.42 10.38
CA ARG A 48 39.63 11.30 11.50
C ARG A 48 39.50 12.75 11.03
N GLY A 49 38.37 13.39 11.36
CA GLY A 49 38.21 14.82 11.13
C GLY A 49 36.99 15.15 10.28
N SER A 50 37.05 15.11 8.96
CA SER A 50 35.92 15.45 8.09
C SER A 50 35.22 14.21 7.51
N THR A 51 33.91 14.28 7.40
CA THR A 51 33.08 13.29 6.72
C THR A 51 33.49 13.20 5.25
N SER A 52 33.93 12.05 4.78
CA SER A 52 34.27 11.83 3.37
C SER A 52 33.48 10.67 2.80
N PHE A 53 33.11 10.81 1.54
CA PHE A 53 32.39 9.76 0.81
C PHE A 53 33.32 9.12 -0.22
N GLY A 54 33.13 7.83 -0.46
CA GLY A 54 33.89 7.06 -1.43
C GLY A 54 33.58 7.44 -2.88
N LEU A 55 34.06 6.61 -3.80
CA LEU A 55 33.85 6.82 -5.24
C LEU A 55 32.35 6.80 -5.59
N GLN A 56 31.93 7.81 -6.35
CA GLN A 56 30.56 7.96 -6.79
C GLN A 56 30.23 6.96 -7.90
N LYS A 57 29.15 6.19 -7.70
CA LYS A 57 28.55 5.31 -8.72
C LYS A 57 27.39 6.04 -9.37
N LYS A 58 27.24 5.93 -10.70
CA LYS A 58 26.23 6.65 -11.46
C LYS A 58 24.80 6.26 -11.05
N GLU A 59 24.54 4.96 -10.90
CA GLU A 59 23.25 4.40 -10.52
C GLU A 59 23.48 3.10 -9.74
N VAL A 60 22.74 2.93 -8.63
CA VAL A 60 22.76 1.74 -7.79
C VAL A 60 21.35 1.30 -7.47
N ASN A 61 21.09 0.00 -7.56
CA ASN A 61 19.87 -0.63 -7.11
C ASN A 61 20.09 -1.22 -5.71
N SER A 62 19.16 -0.99 -4.81
CA SER A 62 19.17 -1.55 -3.46
C SER A 62 17.79 -2.07 -3.10
N GLU A 63 17.75 -3.01 -2.17
CA GLU A 63 16.52 -3.57 -1.64
C GLU A 63 16.45 -3.32 -0.13
N CYS A 64 15.24 -3.13 0.41
CA CYS A 64 15.02 -3.00 1.84
C CYS A 64 13.61 -3.47 2.21
N ASP A 65 13.43 -3.85 3.48
CA ASP A 65 12.15 -4.35 3.97
C ASP A 65 11.19 -3.23 4.32
N ILE A 66 11.70 -2.12 4.85
CA ILE A 66 10.93 -0.98 5.37
C ILE A 66 11.57 0.31 4.89
N ILE A 67 10.75 1.31 4.62
CA ILE A 67 11.19 2.67 4.27
C ILE A 67 10.63 3.67 5.28
N ILE A 68 11.52 4.43 5.91
CA ILE A 68 11.17 5.61 6.72
C ILE A 68 11.61 6.84 5.95
N ASP A 69 10.64 7.61 5.43
CA ASP A 69 10.86 8.80 4.61
C ASP A 69 10.80 10.07 5.45
N LEU A 70 11.95 10.68 5.66
CA LEU A 70 12.14 11.89 6.45
C LEU A 70 12.47 13.13 5.59
N ARG A 71 12.27 13.07 4.27
CA ARG A 71 12.72 14.12 3.34
C ARG A 71 11.88 15.39 3.42
N GLY A 72 10.67 15.35 4.02
CA GLY A 72 9.74 16.49 4.05
C GLY A 72 9.15 16.86 2.68
N SER A 73 9.50 16.13 1.61
CA SER A 73 9.04 16.33 0.24
C SER A 73 7.75 15.53 -0.03
N ASN A 74 7.28 15.52 -1.28
CA ASN A 74 6.12 14.72 -1.67
C ASN A 74 6.33 13.23 -1.40
N SER A 75 5.22 12.52 -1.10
CA SER A 75 5.24 11.08 -0.88
C SER A 75 5.83 10.31 -2.07
N LEU A 76 6.56 9.26 -1.78
CA LEU A 76 7.10 8.33 -2.80
C LEU A 76 6.00 7.50 -3.45
N PHE A 77 4.87 7.32 -2.78
CA PHE A 77 3.74 6.54 -3.25
C PHE A 77 2.46 7.36 -3.29
N GLN A 78 1.61 7.17 -4.29
CA GLN A 78 0.36 7.91 -4.46
C GLN A 78 -0.60 7.76 -3.27
N ASN A 79 -0.59 6.62 -2.61
CA ASN A 79 -1.45 6.34 -1.45
C ASN A 79 -0.61 5.82 -0.28
N GLU A 80 0.13 6.72 0.35
CA GLU A 80 1.07 6.40 1.43
C GLU A 80 0.42 5.66 2.61
N LYS A 81 -0.81 6.04 2.99
CA LYS A 81 -1.55 5.46 4.13
C LYS A 81 -1.93 3.99 3.94
N LYS A 82 -1.89 3.50 2.71
CA LYS A 82 -2.22 2.10 2.36
C LYS A 82 -0.99 1.31 1.90
N LYS A 83 0.20 1.84 2.15
CA LYS A 83 1.46 1.21 1.77
C LYS A 83 2.15 0.67 3.01
N ASP A 84 1.90 -0.60 3.31
CA ASP A 84 2.52 -1.28 4.44
C ASP A 84 4.05 -1.18 4.37
N GLY A 85 4.70 -0.88 5.49
CA GLY A 85 6.15 -0.74 5.59
C GLY A 85 6.74 0.56 5.02
N TYR A 86 5.91 1.48 4.52
CA TYR A 86 6.32 2.83 4.14
C TYR A 86 5.77 3.85 5.14
N PHE A 87 6.67 4.52 5.83
CA PHE A 87 6.37 5.55 6.82
C PHE A 87 6.90 6.88 6.34
N ARG A 88 6.04 7.88 6.26
CA ARG A 88 6.43 9.26 5.96
C ARG A 88 6.14 10.14 7.14
N ILE A 89 7.17 10.85 7.64
CA ILE A 89 7.04 11.67 8.82
C ILE A 89 7.88 12.94 8.68
N ASP A 90 7.41 14.03 9.30
CA ASP A 90 8.22 15.23 9.42
C ASP A 90 9.39 14.98 10.39
N PRO A 91 10.65 15.21 9.99
CA PRO A 91 11.81 15.03 10.87
C PRO A 91 11.77 15.87 12.14
N ASN A 92 10.95 16.94 12.19
CA ASN A 92 10.78 17.78 13.36
C ASN A 92 9.69 17.24 14.32
N ASP A 93 8.86 16.30 13.89
CA ASP A 93 7.85 15.64 14.72
C ASP A 93 8.48 14.49 15.52
N LYS A 94 8.99 14.82 16.72
CA LYS A 94 9.66 13.84 17.59
C LYS A 94 8.72 12.75 18.10
N ILE A 95 7.46 13.10 18.36
CA ILE A 95 6.46 12.14 18.87
C ILE A 95 6.14 11.13 17.78
N GLY A 96 5.81 11.60 16.59
CA GLY A 96 5.54 10.74 15.46
C GLY A 96 6.74 9.87 15.05
N LEU A 97 7.97 10.38 15.17
CA LEU A 97 9.18 9.59 14.95
C LEU A 97 9.28 8.41 15.93
N GLU A 98 9.01 8.63 17.22
CA GLU A 98 9.02 7.55 18.21
C GLU A 98 7.94 6.51 17.93
N GLU A 99 6.76 6.93 17.50
CA GLU A 99 5.67 6.02 17.12
C GLU A 99 6.05 5.18 15.90
N VAL A 100 6.58 5.79 14.85
CA VAL A 100 7.04 5.09 13.64
C VAL A 100 8.16 4.09 13.96
N PHE A 101 9.12 4.45 14.81
CA PHE A 101 10.16 3.51 15.22
C PHE A 101 9.58 2.32 16.00
N LYS A 102 8.64 2.54 16.92
CA LYS A 102 7.95 1.45 17.65
C LYS A 102 7.18 0.55 16.69
N GLU A 103 6.45 1.13 15.74
CA GLU A 103 5.68 0.38 14.75
C GLU A 103 6.61 -0.42 13.83
N SER A 104 7.68 0.18 13.33
CA SER A 104 8.64 -0.49 12.44
C SER A 104 9.35 -1.68 13.09
N ILE A 105 9.65 -1.60 14.39
CA ILE A 105 10.26 -2.71 15.17
C ILE A 105 9.31 -3.92 15.24
N ASN A 106 8.00 -3.69 15.25
CA ASN A 106 7.00 -4.75 15.30
C ASN A 106 6.79 -5.43 13.93
N LEU A 107 7.26 -4.83 12.83
CA LEU A 107 7.22 -5.42 11.49
C LEU A 107 8.35 -6.44 11.27
N LYS A 108 8.52 -7.37 12.20
CA LYS A 108 9.48 -8.48 12.09
C LYS A 108 8.74 -9.81 12.02
N GLY A 109 9.17 -10.68 11.11
CA GLY A 109 8.61 -12.02 10.97
C GLY A 109 7.95 -12.24 9.61
N GLU A 110 7.10 -13.26 9.53
CA GLU A 110 6.32 -13.59 8.35
C GLU A 110 4.93 -12.97 8.48
N PHE A 111 4.49 -12.30 7.43
CA PHE A 111 3.17 -11.68 7.38
C PHE A 111 2.36 -12.29 6.26
N GLU A 112 1.18 -12.80 6.59
CA GLU A 112 0.21 -13.24 5.60
C GLU A 112 -0.61 -12.04 5.11
N LYS A 113 -0.74 -11.90 3.79
CA LYS A 113 -1.57 -10.88 3.17
C LYS A 113 -2.71 -11.53 2.41
N PRO A 114 -3.97 -11.17 2.66
CA PRO A 114 -5.10 -11.71 1.92
C PRO A 114 -5.00 -11.40 0.42
N VAL A 115 -5.42 -12.34 -0.41
CA VAL A 115 -5.62 -12.10 -1.83
C VAL A 115 -7.01 -11.49 -2.01
N TYR A 116 -7.07 -10.16 -2.04
CA TYR A 116 -8.33 -9.41 -2.10
C TYR A 116 -9.09 -9.53 -3.41
N ILE A 117 -8.38 -9.80 -4.52
CA ILE A 117 -8.96 -9.80 -5.85
C ILE A 117 -8.69 -11.13 -6.53
N ASN A 118 -9.76 -11.84 -6.85
CA ASN A 118 -9.73 -12.97 -7.76
C ASN A 118 -9.86 -12.45 -9.19
N PHE A 119 -8.90 -12.78 -10.05
CA PHE A 119 -8.84 -12.29 -11.42
C PHE A 119 -8.95 -13.42 -12.44
N ASP A 120 -9.99 -13.36 -13.27
CA ASP A 120 -10.24 -14.31 -14.36
C ASP A 120 -9.82 -13.68 -15.70
N GLU A 121 -8.65 -14.10 -16.17
CA GLU A 121 -8.05 -13.63 -17.42
C GLU A 121 -8.97 -13.88 -18.63
N THR A 122 -9.72 -14.99 -18.63
CA THR A 122 -10.59 -15.37 -19.75
C THR A 122 -11.76 -14.40 -19.97
N LYS A 123 -12.16 -13.70 -18.93
CA LYS A 123 -13.22 -12.68 -18.96
C LYS A 123 -12.70 -11.28 -19.25
N CYS A 124 -11.40 -11.05 -19.13
CA CYS A 124 -10.82 -9.72 -19.24
C CYS A 124 -10.90 -9.17 -20.65
N ALA A 125 -11.52 -7.99 -20.82
CA ALA A 125 -11.62 -7.32 -22.11
C ALA A 125 -10.29 -6.75 -22.61
N HIS A 126 -9.30 -6.56 -21.73
CA HIS A 126 -7.95 -6.15 -22.09
C HIS A 126 -7.20 -7.30 -22.77
N SER A 127 -7.39 -8.52 -22.28
CA SER A 127 -6.65 -9.71 -22.69
C SER A 127 -7.21 -10.39 -23.95
N ARG A 128 -8.49 -10.17 -24.28
CA ARG A 128 -9.20 -10.99 -25.28
C ARG A 128 -8.81 -10.78 -26.73
N ALA A 129 -8.21 -9.66 -27.07
CA ALA A 129 -8.13 -9.23 -28.47
C ALA A 129 -6.72 -9.00 -28.98
N SER A 130 -5.68 -9.36 -28.22
CA SER A 130 -4.28 -8.98 -28.53
C SER A 130 -4.14 -7.49 -28.89
N ARG A 131 -5.08 -6.67 -28.41
CA ARG A 131 -5.12 -5.23 -28.63
C ARG A 131 -5.28 -4.56 -27.26
N LYS A 132 -4.68 -3.38 -27.11
CA LYS A 132 -4.89 -2.52 -25.94
C LYS A 132 -6.38 -2.15 -25.90
N GLY A 133 -7.14 -2.87 -25.07
CA GLY A 133 -8.57 -2.73 -24.93
C GLY A 133 -8.94 -1.96 -23.67
N CYS A 134 -9.68 -2.59 -22.75
CA CYS A 134 -10.12 -1.96 -21.51
C CYS A 134 -8.95 -1.64 -20.58
N THR A 135 -8.85 -0.39 -20.09
CA THR A 135 -7.82 0.07 -19.13
C THR A 135 -8.39 0.50 -17.78
N ARG A 136 -9.71 0.36 -17.56
CA ARG A 136 -10.41 0.95 -16.40
C ARG A 136 -9.78 0.61 -15.06
N CYS A 137 -9.42 -0.64 -14.83
CA CYS A 137 -8.81 -1.06 -13.57
C CYS A 137 -7.36 -0.55 -13.43
N LEU A 138 -6.62 -0.42 -14.52
CA LEU A 138 -5.26 0.15 -14.54
C LEU A 138 -5.28 1.61 -14.11
N ASP A 139 -6.22 2.40 -14.70
CA ASP A 139 -6.31 3.84 -14.49
C ASP A 139 -6.77 4.20 -13.06
N LEU A 140 -7.52 3.30 -12.40
CA LEU A 140 -8.11 3.53 -11.09
C LEU A 140 -7.34 2.92 -9.91
N CYS A 141 -6.31 2.12 -10.15
CA CYS A 141 -5.61 1.46 -9.07
C CYS A 141 -4.71 2.44 -8.29
N PRO A 142 -5.06 2.86 -7.06
CA PRO A 142 -4.29 3.85 -6.31
C PRO A 142 -2.97 3.29 -5.78
N ALA A 143 -2.85 1.96 -5.70
CA ALA A 143 -1.64 1.29 -5.25
C ALA A 143 -0.70 0.91 -6.40
N ASN A 144 -1.09 1.16 -7.66
CA ASN A 144 -0.37 0.68 -8.86
C ASN A 144 -0.09 -0.83 -8.85
N ALA A 145 -0.99 -1.60 -8.23
CA ALA A 145 -0.89 -3.06 -8.14
C ALA A 145 -1.23 -3.77 -9.45
N ILE A 146 -1.83 -3.06 -10.40
CA ILE A 146 -2.30 -3.63 -11.68
C ILE A 146 -1.39 -3.13 -12.79
N ILE A 147 -0.83 -4.06 -13.54
CA ILE A 147 0.06 -3.76 -14.65
C ILE A 147 -0.42 -4.45 -15.92
N SER A 148 -0.28 -3.77 -17.07
CA SER A 148 -0.49 -4.38 -18.37
C SER A 148 0.72 -5.22 -18.75
N LYS A 149 0.49 -6.47 -19.14
CA LYS A 149 1.51 -7.37 -19.71
C LYS A 149 1.24 -7.68 -21.18
N GLY A 150 0.93 -6.65 -21.96
CA GLY A 150 0.58 -6.78 -23.36
C GLY A 150 -0.89 -7.18 -23.51
N ASP A 151 -1.15 -8.44 -23.70
CA ASP A 151 -2.49 -8.96 -23.98
C ASP A 151 -3.38 -9.13 -22.73
N TYR A 152 -2.82 -9.04 -21.55
CA TYR A 152 -3.54 -9.21 -20.29
C TYR A 152 -3.05 -8.23 -19.23
N VAL A 153 -3.84 -8.07 -18.17
CA VAL A 153 -3.44 -7.36 -16.96
C VAL A 153 -3.03 -8.38 -15.88
N SER A 154 -2.05 -8.02 -15.08
CA SER A 154 -1.64 -8.79 -13.92
C SER A 154 -1.87 -7.95 -12.67
N ILE A 155 -2.42 -8.56 -11.63
CA ILE A 155 -2.63 -7.93 -10.33
C ILE A 155 -1.62 -8.53 -9.35
N ASP A 156 -0.78 -7.67 -8.76
CA ASP A 156 0.17 -8.08 -7.74
C ASP A 156 -0.52 -8.08 -6.37
N PRO A 157 -0.73 -9.25 -5.73
CA PRO A 157 -1.42 -9.34 -4.45
C PRO A 157 -0.64 -8.66 -3.31
N PHE A 158 0.69 -8.62 -3.38
CA PHE A 158 1.51 -7.99 -2.36
C PHE A 158 1.46 -6.45 -2.39
N ILE A 159 1.22 -5.87 -3.57
CA ILE A 159 1.04 -4.43 -3.74
C ILE A 159 -0.43 -4.03 -3.53
N CYS A 160 -1.38 -4.94 -3.79
CA CYS A 160 -2.80 -4.68 -3.69
C CYS A 160 -3.20 -4.21 -2.28
N ALA A 161 -3.88 -3.06 -2.18
CA ALA A 161 -4.36 -2.50 -0.91
C ALA A 161 -5.80 -2.91 -0.55
N GLY A 162 -6.42 -3.83 -1.27
CA GLY A 162 -7.77 -4.34 -0.97
C GLY A 162 -8.90 -3.31 -1.13
N CYS A 163 -8.71 -2.23 -1.88
CA CYS A 163 -9.71 -1.14 -1.97
C CYS A 163 -10.94 -1.46 -2.82
N GLY A 164 -10.94 -2.53 -3.62
CA GLY A 164 -12.08 -2.98 -4.43
C GLY A 164 -12.38 -2.15 -5.69
N ASN A 165 -11.65 -1.04 -5.95
CA ASN A 165 -11.92 -0.16 -7.09
C ASN A 165 -11.89 -0.89 -8.43
N CYS A 166 -10.95 -1.81 -8.63
CA CYS A 166 -10.85 -2.58 -9.86
C CYS A 166 -12.05 -3.50 -10.09
N SER A 167 -12.58 -4.10 -9.04
CA SER A 167 -13.79 -4.94 -9.10
C SER A 167 -15.03 -4.09 -9.44
N SER A 168 -15.18 -2.91 -8.82
CA SER A 168 -16.34 -2.06 -9.03
C SER A 168 -16.46 -1.52 -10.46
N VAL A 169 -15.34 -1.33 -11.17
CA VAL A 169 -15.32 -0.77 -12.55
C VAL A 169 -15.16 -1.80 -13.63
N CYS A 170 -14.97 -3.08 -13.28
CA CYS A 170 -14.75 -4.14 -14.25
C CYS A 170 -16.05 -4.50 -14.96
N PRO A 171 -16.23 -4.17 -16.27
CA PRO A 171 -17.50 -4.38 -16.96
C PRO A 171 -17.76 -5.86 -17.29
N SER A 172 -16.73 -6.68 -17.29
CA SER A 172 -16.81 -8.11 -17.62
C SER A 172 -16.80 -9.02 -16.38
N GLY A 173 -16.63 -8.46 -15.17
CA GLY A 173 -16.48 -9.24 -13.93
C GLY A 173 -15.20 -10.08 -13.92
N ALA A 174 -14.18 -9.72 -14.68
CA ALA A 174 -12.89 -10.39 -14.65
C ALA A 174 -12.15 -10.17 -13.32
N ALA A 175 -12.29 -8.98 -12.72
CA ALA A 175 -11.76 -8.68 -11.40
C ALA A 175 -12.89 -8.76 -10.38
N ASN A 176 -12.88 -9.75 -9.52
CA ASN A 176 -13.86 -9.94 -8.46
C ASN A 176 -13.21 -9.72 -7.09
N TYR A 177 -13.91 -9.04 -6.19
CA TYR A 177 -13.49 -8.91 -4.81
C TYR A 177 -13.76 -10.20 -4.06
N ASP A 178 -12.76 -10.74 -3.36
CA ASP A 178 -12.77 -12.09 -2.78
C ASP A 178 -12.51 -12.13 -1.27
N ASP A 179 -12.45 -10.99 -0.61
CA ASP A 179 -12.21 -10.92 0.84
C ASP A 179 -13.14 -9.92 1.55
N PRO A 180 -14.35 -10.35 1.98
CA PRO A 180 -15.00 -11.62 1.68
C PRO A 180 -15.63 -11.65 0.28
N PRO A 181 -15.85 -12.85 -0.30
CA PRO A 181 -16.53 -13.02 -1.58
C PRO A 181 -17.95 -12.43 -1.57
N LEU A 182 -18.38 -11.91 -2.72
CA LEU A 182 -19.72 -11.32 -2.85
C LEU A 182 -20.84 -12.28 -2.46
N ASP A 183 -20.73 -13.55 -2.88
CA ASP A 183 -21.73 -14.57 -2.58
C ASP A 183 -21.88 -14.79 -1.08
N PHE A 184 -20.79 -14.77 -0.33
CA PHE A 184 -20.81 -14.84 1.14
C PHE A 184 -21.58 -13.66 1.75
N ILE A 185 -21.34 -12.44 1.26
CA ILE A 185 -22.04 -11.25 1.74
C ILE A 185 -23.54 -11.35 1.45
N LEU A 186 -23.90 -11.75 0.23
CA LEU A 186 -25.30 -11.89 -0.17
C LEU A 186 -26.02 -12.98 0.62
N GLU A 187 -25.39 -14.11 0.86
CA GLU A 187 -25.95 -15.19 1.69
C GLU A 187 -26.14 -14.71 3.13
N ARG A 188 -25.18 -13.99 3.70
CA ARG A 188 -25.30 -13.42 5.04
C ARG A 188 -26.48 -12.44 5.14
N ILE A 189 -26.65 -11.56 4.17
CA ILE A 189 -27.78 -10.63 4.10
C ILE A 189 -29.10 -11.37 3.99
N LYS A 190 -29.15 -12.39 3.14
CA LYS A 190 -30.33 -13.26 2.98
C LYS A 190 -30.71 -13.95 4.28
N ASN A 191 -29.74 -14.53 4.97
CA ASN A 191 -29.96 -15.23 6.23
C ASN A 191 -30.46 -14.28 7.33
N LEU A 192 -29.84 -13.09 7.44
CA LEU A 192 -30.28 -12.04 8.37
C LEU A 192 -31.73 -11.60 8.08
N SER A 193 -32.05 -11.32 6.81
CA SER A 193 -33.39 -10.88 6.41
C SER A 193 -34.45 -11.98 6.64
N THR A 194 -34.10 -13.24 6.38
CA THR A 194 -34.99 -14.40 6.61
C THR A 194 -35.23 -14.60 8.10
N THR A 195 -34.19 -14.50 8.90
CA THR A 195 -34.31 -14.63 10.36
C THR A 195 -35.14 -13.49 10.94
N PHE A 196 -34.90 -12.25 10.51
CA PHE A 196 -35.72 -11.11 10.94
C PHE A 196 -37.21 -11.34 10.65
N LYS A 197 -37.56 -11.73 9.42
CA LYS A 197 -38.96 -12.01 9.04
C LYS A 197 -39.61 -13.14 9.82
N LYS A 198 -38.83 -14.10 10.33
CA LYS A 198 -39.34 -15.18 11.18
C LYS A 198 -39.79 -14.68 12.54
N TYR A 199 -39.10 -13.68 13.10
CA TYR A 199 -39.43 -13.14 14.43
C TYR A 199 -40.32 -11.90 14.36
N GLU A 200 -40.19 -11.11 13.29
CA GLU A 200 -40.94 -9.88 13.06
C GLU A 200 -41.56 -9.89 11.65
N ASN A 201 -42.84 -10.25 11.59
CA ASN A 201 -43.55 -10.41 10.31
C ASN A 201 -44.35 -9.18 9.87
N LYS A 202 -44.45 -8.15 10.74
CA LYS A 202 -45.21 -6.92 10.45
C LYS A 202 -44.36 -5.84 9.82
N ILE A 203 -43.05 -5.89 10.02
CA ILE A 203 -42.10 -4.84 9.56
C ILE A 203 -41.17 -5.44 8.50
N LEU A 204 -41.00 -4.74 7.40
CA LEU A 204 -40.00 -5.13 6.40
C LEU A 204 -38.58 -4.80 6.90
N PRO A 205 -37.62 -5.74 6.77
CA PRO A 205 -36.24 -5.47 7.14
C PRO A 205 -35.69 -4.36 6.26
N ARG A 206 -34.97 -3.41 6.89
CA ARG A 206 -34.23 -2.37 6.21
C ARG A 206 -32.73 -2.64 6.37
N LEU A 207 -31.99 -2.53 5.30
CA LEU A 207 -30.54 -2.74 5.28
C LEU A 207 -29.85 -1.38 5.20
N LEU A 208 -28.97 -1.11 6.17
CA LEU A 208 -28.14 0.07 6.21
C LEU A 208 -26.68 -0.34 6.00
N PHE A 209 -26.04 0.17 4.97
CA PHE A 209 -24.61 0.02 4.75
C PHE A 209 -23.88 1.20 5.40
N ILE A 210 -22.94 0.89 6.25
CA ILE A 210 -22.12 1.89 6.96
C ILE A 210 -20.65 1.50 6.85
N ASP A 211 -19.77 2.50 6.87
CA ASP A 211 -18.34 2.31 7.05
C ASP A 211 -17.96 2.35 8.54
N ASP A 212 -16.78 1.83 8.85
CA ASP A 212 -16.30 1.72 10.23
C ASP A 212 -15.84 3.05 10.83
N VAL A 213 -15.50 4.02 10.01
CA VAL A 213 -14.90 5.29 10.47
C VAL A 213 -16.00 6.31 10.79
N PHE A 214 -16.91 6.56 9.85
CA PHE A 214 -17.93 7.60 9.96
C PHE A 214 -19.31 7.03 10.31
N GLY A 215 -19.60 5.80 9.91
CA GLY A 215 -20.91 5.19 10.04
C GLY A 215 -21.28 4.81 11.48
N LYS A 216 -20.34 4.44 12.33
CA LYS A 216 -20.62 4.03 13.73
C LYS A 216 -21.25 5.14 14.55
N GLU A 217 -20.77 6.35 14.42
CA GLU A 217 -21.34 7.51 15.11
C GLU A 217 -22.76 7.81 14.60
N LEU A 218 -22.96 7.72 13.29
CA LEU A 218 -24.26 7.93 12.65
C LEU A 218 -25.32 6.93 13.13
N VAL A 219 -24.96 5.64 13.27
CA VAL A 219 -25.87 4.62 13.82
C VAL A 219 -26.29 4.94 15.23
N SER A 220 -25.38 5.42 16.07
CA SER A 220 -25.69 5.83 17.44
C SER A 220 -26.67 7.02 17.49
N LEU A 221 -26.57 7.95 16.53
CA LEU A 221 -27.50 9.06 16.39
C LEU A 221 -28.87 8.59 15.91
N ILE A 222 -28.94 7.77 14.88
CA ILE A 222 -30.18 7.20 14.35
C ILE A 222 -30.93 6.42 15.45
N ALA A 223 -30.23 5.61 16.24
CA ALA A 223 -30.82 4.85 17.33
C ALA A 223 -31.41 5.71 18.46
N ARG A 224 -30.95 6.97 18.60
CA ARG A 224 -31.49 7.91 19.59
C ARG A 224 -32.75 8.66 19.13
N TYR A 225 -32.89 8.87 17.83
CA TYR A 225 -33.94 9.71 17.25
C TYR A 225 -34.96 8.94 16.39
N GLY A 226 -34.76 7.66 16.13
CA GLY A 226 -35.60 6.81 15.30
C GLY A 226 -36.25 5.71 16.00
#